data_d1eed64ae76444d932a910bb499b0121
#
_entry.id   d1eed64ae76444d932a910bb499b0121
#
_cell.length_a   1.000
_cell.length_b   1.000
_cell.length_c   1.000
_cell.angle_alpha   90.00
_cell.angle_beta   90.00
_cell.angle_gamma   90.00
#
_symmetry.space_group_name_H-M   'P 1'
#
loop_
_entity.id
_entity.type
_entity.pdbx_description
1 polymer ?
#
loop_
_entity_poly.entity_id
_entity_poly.type
_entity_poly.pdbx_seq_one_letter_code
_entity_poly.pdbx_strand_id
1 'polypeptide(L)'
;MGAFDWFWKAMGAQSERNNKKSKAVVAAADSAVEDVAALDDAAVADAARACVKDGAIADKSRFLAALAVASERKLGMRPFTVQSQAVLRLLEGDVIQMATGEGKTLVGAMAATGFALTGKRVHLVTVNNYLAARDAEWMRPLVEFFGLTVASVTEKLGPEERRAAYQADIIYAPVNELGFDVLRDNQITAREQTVQARADVALVDEADSVLVDEALVPLVLAGNRPGEESTGHITNVVSRLREDHDYVIAEDGRTVALTDEGAERVERELGVDSLYSEDNIGTVLVKVNLALHAKALLIRDIHYIITDGKLQLIDASRGRVADLQRWPDGLQAAVEAKEGLEVSEGGRILDTITLQAVSYTHLRAHETKA
;
A
#
# COMPACT_ATOMS: atom_id res chain seq x y z
N MET A 1 -17.26 -36.86 3.48
CA MET A 1 -17.05 -35.66 4.29
C MET A 1 -15.57 -35.49 4.45
N GLY A 2 -14.97 -34.57 3.69
CA GLY A 2 -13.52 -34.41 3.60
C GLY A 2 -12.93 -33.56 4.71
N ALA A 3 -11.61 -33.70 4.93
CA ALA A 3 -10.84 -32.90 5.90
C ALA A 3 -11.02 -31.38 5.69
N PHE A 4 -11.39 -30.95 4.50
CA PHE A 4 -11.72 -29.55 4.14
C PHE A 4 -13.01 -29.05 4.82
N ASP A 5 -14.05 -29.87 4.95
CA ASP A 5 -15.31 -29.50 5.61
C ASP A 5 -15.13 -29.25 7.12
N TRP A 6 -14.24 -30.03 7.75
CA TRP A 6 -13.88 -29.82 9.15
C TRP A 6 -13.11 -28.53 9.37
N PHE A 7 -12.18 -28.19 8.45
CA PHE A 7 -11.39 -26.96 8.51
C PHE A 7 -12.27 -25.71 8.41
N TRP A 8 -13.21 -25.67 7.46
CA TRP A 8 -14.15 -24.55 7.30
C TRP A 8 -15.13 -24.42 8.49
N LYS A 9 -15.60 -25.53 9.05
CA LYS A 9 -16.42 -25.52 10.27
C LYS A 9 -15.61 -25.04 11.49
N ALA A 10 -14.33 -25.40 11.60
CA ALA A 10 -13.47 -24.95 12.69
C ALA A 10 -13.19 -23.44 12.59
N MET A 11 -12.97 -22.90 11.37
CA MET A 11 -12.82 -21.45 11.15
C MET A 11 -14.12 -20.69 11.44
N GLY A 12 -15.27 -21.19 11.02
CA GLY A 12 -16.57 -20.59 11.31
C GLY A 12 -16.86 -20.55 12.82
N ALA A 13 -16.55 -21.60 13.55
CA ALA A 13 -16.72 -21.64 15.01
C ALA A 13 -15.83 -20.63 15.75
N GLN A 14 -14.61 -20.38 15.25
CA GLN A 14 -13.71 -19.35 15.81
C GLN A 14 -14.24 -17.94 15.53
N SER A 15 -14.68 -17.67 14.30
CA SER A 15 -15.30 -16.41 13.92
C SER A 15 -16.55 -16.10 14.74
N GLU A 16 -17.44 -17.09 14.93
CA GLU A 16 -18.64 -16.91 15.77
C GLU A 16 -18.33 -16.63 17.24
N ARG A 17 -17.32 -17.32 17.82
CA ARG A 17 -16.88 -17.06 19.19
C ARG A 17 -16.28 -15.66 19.33
N ASN A 18 -15.49 -15.26 18.37
CA ASN A 18 -14.89 -13.95 18.33
C ASN A 18 -15.95 -12.85 18.21
N ASN A 19 -16.94 -13.05 17.32
CA ASN A 19 -18.08 -12.13 17.17
C ASN A 19 -18.89 -12.02 18.47
N LYS A 20 -19.14 -13.13 19.18
CA LYS A 20 -19.86 -13.10 20.44
C LYS A 20 -19.13 -12.31 21.53
N LYS A 21 -17.79 -12.47 21.63
CA LYS A 21 -16.96 -11.69 22.56
C LYS A 21 -16.99 -10.21 22.19
N SER A 22 -16.79 -9.88 20.91
CA SER A 22 -16.81 -8.49 20.44
C SER A 22 -18.15 -7.82 20.70
N LYS A 23 -19.28 -8.50 20.48
CA LYS A 23 -20.63 -7.99 20.80
C LYS A 23 -20.79 -7.65 22.28
N ALA A 24 -20.29 -8.49 23.18
CA ALA A 24 -20.37 -8.23 24.61
C ALA A 24 -19.56 -6.99 25.04
N VAL A 25 -18.34 -6.84 24.49
CA VAL A 25 -17.48 -5.69 24.75
C VAL A 25 -18.12 -4.40 24.21
N VAL A 26 -18.68 -4.43 22.99
CA VAL A 26 -19.33 -3.27 22.39
C VAL A 26 -20.62 -2.90 23.15
N ALA A 27 -21.42 -3.86 23.57
CA ALA A 27 -22.60 -3.58 24.39
C ALA A 27 -22.23 -2.93 25.74
N ALA A 28 -21.13 -3.38 26.36
CA ALA A 28 -20.60 -2.73 27.56
C ALA A 28 -20.07 -1.32 27.27
N ALA A 29 -19.43 -1.10 26.10
CA ALA A 29 -19.01 0.22 25.65
C ALA A 29 -20.19 1.16 25.44
N ASP A 30 -21.25 0.70 24.75
CA ASP A 30 -22.47 1.50 24.54
C ASP A 30 -23.11 1.94 25.87
N SER A 31 -23.09 1.07 26.89
CA SER A 31 -23.55 1.41 28.24
C SER A 31 -22.66 2.41 28.97
N ALA A 32 -21.36 2.44 28.67
CA ALA A 32 -20.42 3.36 29.29
C ALA A 32 -20.35 4.73 28.60
N VAL A 33 -20.96 4.88 27.42
CA VAL A 33 -20.88 6.14 26.64
C VAL A 33 -21.48 7.32 27.41
N GLU A 34 -22.59 7.15 28.11
CA GLU A 34 -23.23 8.23 28.85
C GLU A 34 -22.34 8.76 29.98
N ASP A 35 -21.69 7.89 30.73
CA ASP A 35 -20.76 8.24 31.80
C ASP A 35 -19.53 8.96 31.22
N VAL A 36 -18.98 8.48 30.10
CA VAL A 36 -17.83 9.13 29.44
C VAL A 36 -18.24 10.45 28.80
N ALA A 37 -19.43 10.56 28.24
CA ALA A 37 -19.96 11.79 27.65
C ALA A 37 -20.24 12.89 28.68
N ALA A 38 -20.37 12.57 29.95
CA ALA A 38 -20.48 13.55 31.03
C ALA A 38 -19.14 14.24 31.36
N LEU A 39 -18.01 13.68 30.92
CA LEU A 39 -16.67 14.22 31.12
C LEU A 39 -16.37 15.35 30.13
N ASP A 40 -15.46 16.26 30.48
CA ASP A 40 -14.90 17.21 29.50
C ASP A 40 -13.92 16.55 28.52
N ASP A 41 -13.49 17.27 27.49
CA ASP A 41 -12.61 16.73 26.43
C ASP A 41 -11.29 16.18 26.98
N ALA A 42 -10.69 16.86 27.94
CA ALA A 42 -9.42 16.44 28.56
C ALA A 42 -9.61 15.11 29.33
N ALA A 43 -10.67 15.05 30.13
CA ALA A 43 -10.98 13.87 30.94
C ALA A 43 -11.38 12.66 30.06
N VAL A 44 -12.04 12.85 28.91
CA VAL A 44 -12.30 11.79 27.94
C VAL A 44 -10.99 11.27 27.37
N ALA A 45 -10.07 12.14 26.96
CA ALA A 45 -8.77 11.73 26.44
C ALA A 45 -7.95 10.99 27.51
N ASP A 46 -7.96 11.45 28.76
CA ASP A 46 -7.29 10.78 29.88
C ASP A 46 -7.94 9.44 30.22
N ALA A 47 -9.27 9.32 30.13
CA ALA A 47 -9.96 8.05 30.30
C ALA A 47 -9.53 7.01 29.26
N ALA A 48 -9.34 7.43 28.00
CA ALA A 48 -8.83 6.54 26.95
C ALA A 48 -7.38 6.10 27.24
N ARG A 49 -6.50 7.05 27.64
CA ARG A 49 -5.10 6.72 28.01
C ARG A 49 -5.02 5.77 29.22
N ALA A 50 -5.90 5.97 30.23
CA ALA A 50 -5.98 5.12 31.40
C ALA A 50 -6.37 3.67 31.11
N CYS A 51 -7.02 3.42 29.93
CA CYS A 51 -7.33 2.08 29.45
C CYS A 51 -6.11 1.34 28.92
N VAL A 52 -4.99 2.04 28.64
CA VAL A 52 -3.74 1.42 28.13
C VAL A 52 -2.84 1.02 29.31
N LYS A 53 -2.43 -0.25 29.30
CA LYS A 53 -1.47 -0.81 30.28
C LYS A 53 -0.50 -1.72 29.52
N ASP A 54 0.78 -1.58 29.83
CA ASP A 54 1.86 -2.40 29.25
C ASP A 54 1.83 -2.46 27.73
N GLY A 55 1.52 -1.32 27.07
CA GLY A 55 1.44 -1.22 25.61
C GLY A 55 0.23 -1.92 24.97
N ALA A 56 -0.79 -2.26 25.75
CA ALA A 56 -2.01 -2.89 25.28
C ALA A 56 -3.27 -2.21 25.87
N ILE A 57 -4.40 -2.31 25.19
CA ILE A 57 -5.69 -1.79 25.66
C ILE A 57 -6.31 -2.82 26.62
N ALA A 58 -6.20 -2.57 27.91
CA ALA A 58 -6.68 -3.45 28.97
C ALA A 58 -8.21 -3.35 29.16
N ASP A 59 -8.79 -2.15 29.14
CA ASP A 59 -10.23 -1.92 29.22
C ASP A 59 -10.77 -1.49 27.84
N LYS A 60 -11.13 -2.48 27.03
CA LYS A 60 -11.60 -2.26 25.66
C LYS A 60 -12.97 -1.57 25.61
N SER A 61 -13.83 -1.80 26.60
CA SER A 61 -15.19 -1.24 26.62
C SER A 61 -15.15 0.26 26.87
N ARG A 62 -14.44 0.69 27.92
CA ARG A 62 -14.30 2.10 28.25
C ARG A 62 -13.49 2.86 27.19
N PHE A 63 -12.50 2.18 26.60
CA PHE A 63 -11.72 2.71 25.49
C PHE A 63 -12.58 3.01 24.27
N LEU A 64 -13.44 2.05 23.84
CA LEU A 64 -14.37 2.25 22.72
C LEU A 64 -15.38 3.36 23.03
N ALA A 65 -15.87 3.46 24.26
CA ALA A 65 -16.77 4.53 24.68
C ALA A 65 -16.09 5.90 24.53
N ALA A 66 -14.83 6.03 24.95
CA ALA A 66 -14.07 7.27 24.80
C ALA A 66 -13.84 7.63 23.31
N LEU A 67 -13.50 6.65 22.46
CA LEU A 67 -13.39 6.86 21.01
C LEU A 67 -14.72 7.30 20.41
N ALA A 68 -15.85 6.70 20.82
CA ALA A 68 -17.17 7.05 20.31
C ALA A 68 -17.55 8.49 20.68
N VAL A 69 -17.32 8.89 21.93
CA VAL A 69 -17.57 10.27 22.39
C VAL A 69 -16.68 11.27 21.65
N ALA A 70 -15.40 10.98 21.47
CA ALA A 70 -14.49 11.85 20.75
C ALA A 70 -14.88 11.98 19.26
N SER A 71 -15.25 10.89 18.61
CA SER A 71 -15.74 10.88 17.23
C SER A 71 -17.01 11.71 17.07
N GLU A 72 -17.99 11.55 17.96
CA GLU A 72 -19.22 12.33 17.93
C GLU A 72 -18.95 13.83 18.14
N ARG A 73 -18.09 14.20 19.08
CA ARG A 73 -17.75 15.61 19.36
C ARG A 73 -16.96 16.28 18.25
N LYS A 74 -16.00 15.59 17.66
CA LYS A 74 -15.04 16.19 16.71
C LYS A 74 -15.45 16.03 15.26
N LEU A 75 -16.16 14.95 14.94
CA LEU A 75 -16.57 14.65 13.56
C LEU A 75 -18.09 14.69 13.37
N GLY A 76 -18.87 14.81 14.44
CA GLY A 76 -20.33 14.69 14.39
C GLY A 76 -20.80 13.26 14.06
N MET A 77 -19.92 12.27 14.18
CA MET A 77 -20.17 10.89 13.80
C MET A 77 -20.06 9.96 15.01
N ARG A 78 -21.19 9.44 15.46
CA ARG A 78 -21.21 8.35 16.45
C ARG A 78 -21.07 7.02 15.74
N PRO A 79 -20.06 6.20 16.09
CA PRO A 79 -19.87 4.91 15.41
C PRO A 79 -21.05 3.97 15.69
N PHE A 80 -21.44 3.23 14.66
CA PHE A 80 -22.41 2.15 14.80
C PHE A 80 -21.79 0.94 15.51
N THR A 81 -22.64 0.09 16.10
CA THR A 81 -22.20 -1.15 16.77
C THR A 81 -21.29 -2.01 15.89
N VAL A 82 -21.58 -2.13 14.59
CA VAL A 82 -20.75 -2.91 13.65
C VAL A 82 -19.38 -2.26 13.41
N GLN A 83 -19.31 -0.94 13.41
CA GLN A 83 -18.05 -0.20 13.29
C GLN A 83 -17.18 -0.36 14.55
N SER A 84 -17.78 -0.26 15.73
CA SER A 84 -17.09 -0.53 17.00
C SER A 84 -16.58 -1.97 17.10
N GLN A 85 -17.34 -2.95 16.59
CA GLN A 85 -16.88 -4.33 16.48
C GLN A 85 -15.70 -4.45 15.52
N ALA A 86 -15.74 -3.79 14.36
CA ALA A 86 -14.66 -3.77 13.38
C ALA A 86 -13.37 -3.15 13.97
N VAL A 87 -13.47 -2.01 14.67
CA VAL A 87 -12.33 -1.40 15.39
C VAL A 87 -11.70 -2.41 16.36
N LEU A 88 -12.53 -3.10 17.14
CA LEU A 88 -12.06 -4.08 18.11
C LEU A 88 -11.30 -5.24 17.45
N ARG A 89 -11.80 -5.71 16.29
CA ARG A 89 -11.16 -6.79 15.53
C ARG A 89 -9.82 -6.33 14.94
N LEU A 90 -9.76 -5.14 14.37
CA LEU A 90 -8.49 -4.56 13.88
C LEU A 90 -7.46 -4.43 15.01
N LEU A 91 -7.87 -3.98 16.19
CA LEU A 91 -6.97 -3.87 17.36
C LEU A 91 -6.46 -5.23 17.86
N GLU A 92 -7.12 -6.33 17.48
CA GLU A 92 -6.69 -7.70 17.75
C GLU A 92 -5.83 -8.29 16.61
N GLY A 93 -5.61 -7.53 15.53
CA GLY A 93 -4.78 -7.93 14.38
C GLY A 93 -5.54 -8.77 13.36
N ASP A 94 -6.87 -8.74 13.38
CA ASP A 94 -7.69 -9.50 12.42
C ASP A 94 -7.91 -8.73 11.12
N VAL A 95 -8.24 -9.49 10.07
CA VAL A 95 -8.78 -8.97 8.81
C VAL A 95 -10.30 -8.83 8.94
N ILE A 96 -10.82 -7.68 8.53
CA ILE A 96 -12.24 -7.40 8.52
C ILE A 96 -12.73 -7.16 7.08
N GLN A 97 -13.98 -7.49 6.83
CA GLN A 97 -14.68 -7.15 5.60
C GLN A 97 -15.89 -6.28 5.93
N MET A 98 -15.96 -5.11 5.29
CA MET A 98 -17.07 -4.16 5.39
C MET A 98 -17.52 -3.76 3.99
N ALA A 99 -18.83 -3.65 3.77
CA ALA A 99 -19.35 -3.19 2.50
C ALA A 99 -18.98 -1.74 2.21
N THR A 100 -19.02 -1.35 0.93
CA THR A 100 -18.81 0.03 0.51
C THR A 100 -19.87 0.94 1.15
N GLY A 101 -19.44 2.08 1.69
CA GLY A 101 -20.34 3.03 2.35
C GLY A 101 -20.59 2.76 3.84
N GLU A 102 -20.07 1.68 4.43
CA GLU A 102 -20.24 1.37 5.86
C GLU A 102 -19.27 2.15 6.79
N GLY A 103 -18.54 3.13 6.26
CA GLY A 103 -17.68 4.01 7.05
C GLY A 103 -16.35 3.41 7.45
N LYS A 104 -15.70 2.64 6.55
CA LYS A 104 -14.36 2.06 6.75
C LYS A 104 -13.33 3.10 7.17
N THR A 105 -13.39 4.32 6.62
CA THR A 105 -12.47 5.42 6.97
C THR A 105 -12.49 5.75 8.45
N LEU A 106 -13.69 5.86 9.05
CA LEU A 106 -13.83 6.09 10.49
C LEU A 106 -13.28 4.91 11.31
N VAL A 107 -13.59 3.69 10.90
CA VAL A 107 -13.11 2.47 11.56
C VAL A 107 -11.58 2.41 11.53
N GLY A 108 -10.96 2.68 10.38
CA GLY A 108 -9.50 2.74 10.22
C GLY A 108 -8.86 3.79 11.12
N ALA A 109 -9.43 5.01 11.16
CA ALA A 109 -8.94 6.09 12.00
C ALA A 109 -9.05 5.77 13.51
N MET A 110 -10.18 5.20 13.94
CA MET A 110 -10.36 4.78 15.33
C MET A 110 -9.40 3.66 15.74
N ALA A 111 -9.17 2.69 14.88
CA ALA A 111 -8.20 1.62 15.13
C ALA A 111 -6.76 2.16 15.16
N ALA A 112 -6.41 3.04 14.21
CA ALA A 112 -5.10 3.71 14.17
C ALA A 112 -4.85 4.52 15.46
N THR A 113 -5.85 5.31 15.89
CA THR A 113 -5.80 6.04 17.18
C THR A 113 -5.58 5.09 18.34
N GLY A 114 -6.24 3.93 18.34
CA GLY A 114 -6.08 2.91 19.36
C GLY A 114 -4.65 2.38 19.44
N PHE A 115 -4.07 2.04 18.33
CA PHE A 115 -2.67 1.60 18.27
C PHE A 115 -1.69 2.71 18.67
N ALA A 116 -1.92 3.94 18.19
CA ALA A 116 -1.06 5.07 18.52
C ALA A 116 -1.07 5.40 20.01
N LEU A 117 -2.22 5.31 20.68
CA LEU A 117 -2.33 5.48 22.14
C LEU A 117 -1.56 4.40 22.92
N THR A 118 -1.30 3.24 22.33
CA THR A 118 -0.40 2.23 22.91
C THR A 118 1.08 2.51 22.68
N GLY A 119 1.42 3.66 22.10
CA GLY A 119 2.80 4.08 21.82
C GLY A 119 3.37 3.51 20.51
N LYS A 120 2.52 3.01 19.62
CA LYS A 120 2.92 2.45 18.33
C LYS A 120 2.78 3.48 17.22
N ARG A 121 3.73 3.52 16.30
CA ARG A 121 3.62 4.28 15.06
C ARG A 121 2.81 3.50 14.03
N VAL A 122 1.80 4.15 13.46
CA VAL A 122 0.83 3.50 12.58
C VAL A 122 0.93 4.05 11.16
N HIS A 123 1.10 3.17 10.18
CA HIS A 123 0.91 3.49 8.78
C HIS A 123 -0.48 3.00 8.35
N LEU A 124 -1.33 3.93 7.93
CA LEU A 124 -2.61 3.63 7.29
C LEU A 124 -2.41 3.69 5.78
N VAL A 125 -2.42 2.52 5.17
CA VAL A 125 -2.06 2.32 3.76
C VAL A 125 -3.32 2.42 2.91
N THR A 126 -3.28 3.26 1.88
CA THR A 126 -4.37 3.48 0.93
C THR A 126 -3.91 3.19 -0.51
N VAL A 127 -4.84 3.24 -1.47
CA VAL A 127 -4.52 2.98 -2.88
C VAL A 127 -4.02 4.20 -3.64
N ASN A 128 -4.26 5.44 -3.16
CA ASN A 128 -3.84 6.63 -3.90
C ASN A 128 -3.61 7.87 -3.01
N ASN A 129 -2.92 8.87 -3.59
CA ASN A 129 -2.57 10.14 -2.93
C ASN A 129 -3.79 10.96 -2.47
N TYR A 130 -4.88 10.92 -3.24
CA TYR A 130 -6.09 11.67 -2.91
C TYR A 130 -6.74 11.15 -1.63
N LEU A 131 -6.90 9.82 -1.52
CA LEU A 131 -7.45 9.20 -0.32
C LEU A 131 -6.56 9.43 0.89
N ALA A 132 -5.25 9.27 0.75
CA ALA A 132 -4.31 9.52 1.84
C ALA A 132 -4.42 10.94 2.40
N ALA A 133 -4.42 11.95 1.54
CA ALA A 133 -4.52 13.34 1.96
C ALA A 133 -5.92 13.67 2.54
N ARG A 134 -6.98 13.24 1.85
CA ARG A 134 -8.37 13.48 2.26
C ARG A 134 -8.67 12.89 3.63
N ASP A 135 -8.32 11.62 3.82
CA ASP A 135 -8.68 10.89 5.03
C ASP A 135 -7.84 11.32 6.23
N ALA A 136 -6.56 11.64 6.02
CA ALA A 136 -5.73 12.23 7.05
C ALA A 136 -6.32 13.56 7.56
N GLU A 137 -6.74 14.45 6.64
CA GLU A 137 -7.31 15.74 7.00
C GLU A 137 -8.69 15.61 7.64
N TRP A 138 -9.54 14.75 7.10
CA TRP A 138 -10.88 14.52 7.62
C TRP A 138 -10.86 13.92 9.02
N MET A 139 -9.95 12.97 9.30
CA MET A 139 -9.85 12.27 10.58
C MET A 139 -8.94 12.99 11.59
N ARG A 140 -8.21 14.03 11.16
CA ARG A 140 -7.33 14.83 12.02
C ARG A 140 -7.98 15.27 13.34
N PRO A 141 -9.21 15.84 13.37
CA PRO A 141 -9.81 16.28 14.62
C PRO A 141 -10.02 15.17 15.64
N LEU A 142 -10.26 13.94 15.21
CA LEU A 142 -10.36 12.76 16.08
C LEU A 142 -9.00 12.38 16.67
N VAL A 143 -7.97 12.35 15.85
CA VAL A 143 -6.61 11.97 16.27
C VAL A 143 -6.04 13.00 17.25
N GLU A 144 -6.13 14.28 16.90
CA GLU A 144 -5.64 15.40 17.72
C GLU A 144 -6.40 15.55 19.05
N PHE A 145 -7.65 15.10 19.12
CA PHE A 145 -8.41 15.05 20.37
C PHE A 145 -7.67 14.27 21.46
N PHE A 146 -6.95 13.23 21.08
CA PHE A 146 -6.16 12.42 22.01
C PHE A 146 -4.71 12.89 22.16
N GLY A 147 -4.37 14.08 21.62
CA GLY A 147 -3.01 14.62 21.67
C GLY A 147 -2.02 13.88 20.77
N LEU A 148 -2.51 13.14 19.79
CA LEU A 148 -1.72 12.44 18.78
C LEU A 148 -1.53 13.30 17.53
N THR A 149 -0.51 12.99 16.76
CA THR A 149 -0.20 13.66 15.50
C THR A 149 -0.57 12.80 14.31
N VAL A 150 -1.05 13.43 13.23
CA VAL A 150 -1.39 12.75 11.97
C VAL A 150 -0.84 13.53 10.78
N ALA A 151 -0.28 12.81 9.83
CA ALA A 151 0.23 13.36 8.59
C ALA A 151 -0.17 12.48 7.39
N SER A 152 -0.06 13.03 6.19
CA SER A 152 -0.14 12.25 4.95
C SER A 152 1.16 12.35 4.19
N VAL A 153 1.61 11.23 3.62
CA VAL A 153 2.73 11.18 2.68
C VAL A 153 2.16 11.02 1.29
N THR A 154 2.49 11.95 0.41
CA THR A 154 2.01 11.98 -0.98
C THR A 154 3.16 12.33 -1.92
N GLU A 155 2.97 12.11 -3.22
CA GLU A 155 3.97 12.41 -4.26
C GLU A 155 4.47 13.85 -4.27
N LYS A 156 3.65 14.80 -3.77
CA LYS A 156 3.95 16.24 -3.79
C LYS A 156 4.98 16.68 -2.75
N LEU A 157 5.24 15.84 -1.74
CA LEU A 157 6.14 16.19 -0.65
C LEU A 157 7.60 16.01 -1.05
N GLY A 158 8.42 17.02 -0.77
CA GLY A 158 9.86 16.92 -0.84
C GLY A 158 10.47 16.06 0.28
N PRO A 159 11.78 15.71 0.20
CA PRO A 159 12.42 14.83 1.18
C PRO A 159 12.32 15.30 2.64
N GLU A 160 12.49 16.60 2.89
CA GLU A 160 12.39 17.16 4.24
C GLU A 160 10.96 17.11 4.79
N GLU A 161 9.97 17.43 3.94
CA GLU A 161 8.55 17.36 4.30
C GLU A 161 8.12 15.92 4.57
N ARG A 162 8.61 14.96 3.76
CA ARG A 162 8.38 13.53 3.98
C ARG A 162 8.96 13.08 5.31
N ARG A 163 10.22 13.48 5.61
CA ARG A 163 10.86 13.15 6.89
C ARG A 163 10.06 13.69 8.07
N ALA A 164 9.57 14.93 7.97
CA ALA A 164 8.71 15.51 8.98
C ALA A 164 7.38 14.76 9.12
N ALA A 165 6.74 14.40 8.00
CA ALA A 165 5.48 13.63 8.01
C ALA A 165 5.64 12.25 8.67
N TYR A 166 6.76 11.56 8.42
CA TYR A 166 7.05 10.27 9.04
C TYR A 166 7.32 10.31 10.55
N GLN A 167 7.43 11.50 11.15
CA GLN A 167 7.52 11.62 12.61
C GLN A 167 6.15 11.60 13.31
N ALA A 168 5.06 11.71 12.56
CA ALA A 168 3.72 11.66 13.13
C ALA A 168 3.40 10.25 13.71
N ASP A 169 2.48 10.22 14.67
CA ASP A 169 2.02 8.97 15.28
C ASP A 169 1.21 8.12 14.32
N ILE A 170 0.43 8.78 13.44
CA ILE A 170 -0.40 8.15 12.41
C ILE A 170 -0.06 8.78 11.05
N ILE A 171 0.26 7.93 10.07
CA ILE A 171 0.65 8.35 8.74
C ILE A 171 -0.28 7.68 7.73
N TYR A 172 -0.94 8.51 6.91
CA TYR A 172 -1.70 8.05 5.75
C TYR A 172 -0.81 8.11 4.51
N ALA A 173 -0.67 7.01 3.81
CA ALA A 173 0.14 6.97 2.60
C ALA A 173 -0.38 5.94 1.59
N PRO A 174 -0.27 6.22 0.28
CA PRO A 174 -0.46 5.19 -0.72
C PRO A 174 0.66 4.15 -0.62
N VAL A 175 0.33 2.90 -0.93
CA VAL A 175 1.31 1.80 -0.89
C VAL A 175 2.52 2.03 -1.80
N ASN A 176 2.30 2.63 -2.97
CA ASN A 176 3.37 2.97 -3.91
C ASN A 176 4.33 4.03 -3.35
N GLU A 177 3.83 5.07 -2.67
CA GLU A 177 4.70 6.08 -2.04
C GLU A 177 5.57 5.48 -0.93
N LEU A 178 4.98 4.59 -0.10
CA LEU A 178 5.76 3.84 0.89
C LEU A 178 6.86 3.00 0.23
N GLY A 179 6.54 2.34 -0.88
CA GLY A 179 7.50 1.55 -1.64
C GLY A 179 8.61 2.40 -2.26
N PHE A 180 8.27 3.54 -2.86
CA PHE A 180 9.28 4.46 -3.39
C PHE A 180 10.15 5.05 -2.30
N ASP A 181 9.61 5.32 -1.11
CA ASP A 181 10.43 5.81 0.00
C ASP A 181 11.38 4.73 0.52
N VAL A 182 10.97 3.45 0.55
CA VAL A 182 11.90 2.33 0.82
C VAL A 182 13.01 2.28 -0.21
N LEU A 183 12.68 2.38 -1.51
CA LEU A 183 13.68 2.36 -2.58
C LEU A 183 14.65 3.54 -2.50
N ARG A 184 14.15 4.74 -2.20
CA ARG A 184 14.98 5.94 -2.00
C ARG A 184 15.91 5.78 -0.81
N ASP A 185 15.38 5.31 0.32
CA ASP A 185 16.15 5.09 1.54
C ASP A 185 17.23 4.01 1.37
N ASN A 186 17.01 3.00 0.51
CA ASN A 186 18.03 2.02 0.15
C ASN A 186 19.21 2.60 -0.65
N GLN A 187 19.01 3.74 -1.34
CA GLN A 187 20.08 4.40 -2.11
C GLN A 187 20.91 5.38 -1.26
N ILE A 188 20.53 5.61 -0.01
CA ILE A 188 21.17 6.59 0.87
C ILE A 188 22.40 5.98 1.55
N THR A 189 23.49 6.74 1.57
CA THR A 189 24.74 6.32 2.24
C THR A 189 24.84 6.77 3.69
N ALA A 190 24.05 7.78 4.08
CA ALA A 190 24.07 8.35 5.43
C ALA A 190 22.71 8.16 6.10
N ARG A 191 22.67 7.46 7.25
CA ARG A 191 21.44 7.10 7.95
C ARG A 191 20.56 8.30 8.31
N GLU A 192 21.16 9.46 8.53
CA GLU A 192 20.46 10.70 8.85
C GLU A 192 19.63 11.24 7.69
N GLN A 193 19.88 10.75 6.48
CA GLN A 193 19.15 11.14 5.26
C GLN A 193 17.93 10.27 4.98
N THR A 194 17.74 9.16 5.72
CA THR A 194 16.54 8.33 5.56
C THR A 194 15.28 9.16 5.88
N VAL A 195 14.26 8.97 5.07
CA VAL A 195 12.99 9.69 5.25
C VAL A 195 11.98 8.86 6.02
N GLN A 196 11.96 7.54 5.77
CA GLN A 196 10.96 6.66 6.32
C GLN A 196 11.30 6.26 7.77
N ALA A 197 10.40 6.57 8.69
CA ALA A 197 10.49 6.04 10.04
C ALA A 197 9.80 4.66 10.10
N ARG A 198 10.35 3.76 10.92
CA ARG A 198 9.80 2.42 11.07
C ARG A 198 8.36 2.48 11.60
N ALA A 199 7.44 1.79 10.93
CA ALA A 199 6.11 1.52 11.42
C ALA A 199 6.11 0.34 12.39
N ASP A 200 5.27 0.41 13.43
CA ASP A 200 4.99 -0.70 14.33
C ASP A 200 3.72 -1.45 13.91
N VAL A 201 2.82 -0.75 13.21
CA VAL A 201 1.53 -1.28 12.72
C VAL A 201 1.26 -0.74 11.33
N ALA A 202 0.82 -1.60 10.42
CA ALA A 202 0.21 -1.23 9.16
C ALA A 202 -1.28 -1.61 9.17
N LEU A 203 -2.14 -0.63 8.88
CA LEU A 203 -3.55 -0.84 8.59
C LEU A 203 -3.73 -0.65 7.09
N VAL A 204 -4.09 -1.71 6.38
CA VAL A 204 -4.23 -1.69 4.92
C VAL A 204 -5.71 -1.58 4.56
N ASP A 205 -6.09 -0.45 3.93
CA ASP A 205 -7.41 -0.28 3.33
C ASP A 205 -7.39 -0.84 1.90
N GLU A 206 -8.49 -1.45 1.48
CA GLU A 206 -8.60 -2.15 0.20
C GLU A 206 -7.50 -3.21 0.00
N ALA A 207 -7.36 -4.09 1.01
CA ALA A 207 -6.29 -5.08 1.07
C ALA A 207 -6.31 -6.08 -0.10
N ASP A 208 -7.45 -6.34 -0.73
CA ASP A 208 -7.60 -7.09 -1.97
C ASP A 208 -6.85 -6.43 -3.13
N SER A 209 -7.04 -5.12 -3.34
CA SER A 209 -6.30 -4.39 -4.37
C SER A 209 -4.79 -4.36 -4.09
N VAL A 210 -4.41 -4.01 -2.85
CA VAL A 210 -2.99 -3.81 -2.48
C VAL A 210 -2.21 -5.13 -2.38
N LEU A 211 -2.80 -6.17 -1.78
CA LEU A 211 -2.09 -7.42 -1.43
C LEU A 211 -2.35 -8.57 -2.41
N VAL A 212 -3.30 -8.43 -3.33
CA VAL A 212 -3.66 -9.46 -4.30
C VAL A 212 -3.55 -8.93 -5.73
N ASP A 213 -4.40 -7.97 -6.12
CA ASP A 213 -4.49 -7.52 -7.51
C ASP A 213 -3.21 -6.84 -7.99
N GLU A 214 -2.62 -5.98 -7.17
CA GLU A 214 -1.40 -5.22 -7.50
C GLU A 214 -0.14 -5.77 -6.82
N ALA A 215 -0.24 -6.88 -6.11
CA ALA A 215 0.83 -7.42 -5.27
C ALA A 215 2.17 -7.57 -5.98
N LEU A 216 2.15 -8.02 -7.24
CA LEU A 216 3.34 -8.29 -8.04
C LEU A 216 3.75 -7.12 -8.93
N VAL A 217 3.04 -5.99 -8.89
CA VAL A 217 3.42 -4.79 -9.64
C VAL A 217 4.78 -4.29 -9.11
N PRO A 218 5.82 -4.22 -9.98
CA PRO A 218 7.10 -3.72 -9.57
C PRO A 218 7.08 -2.19 -9.47
N LEU A 219 7.53 -1.66 -8.37
CA LEU A 219 7.96 -0.27 -8.26
C LEU A 219 9.43 -0.18 -8.65
N VAL A 220 9.75 0.72 -9.55
CA VAL A 220 11.09 0.87 -10.11
C VAL A 220 11.60 2.27 -9.81
N LEU A 221 12.74 2.36 -9.13
CA LEU A 221 13.45 3.60 -8.95
C LEU A 221 14.51 3.74 -10.06
N ALA A 222 14.36 4.76 -10.91
CA ALA A 222 15.33 5.08 -11.95
C ALA A 222 16.13 6.34 -11.60
N GLY A 223 17.40 6.34 -11.92
CA GLY A 223 18.30 7.49 -11.70
C GLY A 223 19.08 7.84 -12.96
N ASN A 224 19.37 9.12 -13.15
CA ASN A 224 20.12 9.61 -14.30
C ASN A 224 21.60 9.22 -14.20
N ARG A 225 22.08 8.41 -15.17
CA ARG A 225 23.48 8.41 -15.58
C ARG A 225 23.54 8.59 -17.09
N PRO A 226 24.31 9.57 -17.58
CA PRO A 226 24.52 9.71 -19.01
C PRO A 226 25.28 8.48 -19.53
N GLY A 227 24.73 7.79 -20.52
CA GLY A 227 25.51 6.88 -21.36
C GLY A 227 25.20 5.38 -21.35
N GLU A 228 23.96 4.92 -21.21
CA GLU A 228 23.65 3.49 -21.46
C GLU A 228 22.53 3.30 -22.48
N GLU A 229 22.94 2.86 -23.68
CA GLU A 229 22.09 2.49 -24.83
C GLU A 229 21.28 1.18 -24.64
N SER A 230 21.23 0.59 -23.45
CA SER A 230 20.81 -0.81 -23.29
C SER A 230 19.29 -1.07 -23.37
N THR A 231 18.44 -0.06 -23.17
CA THR A 231 16.98 -0.25 -23.16
C THR A 231 16.43 -0.51 -24.56
N GLY A 232 16.94 0.18 -25.57
CA GLY A 232 16.53 -0.02 -26.97
C GLY A 232 16.86 -1.43 -27.51
N HIS A 233 18.02 -1.99 -27.13
CA HIS A 233 18.39 -3.34 -27.53
C HIS A 233 17.46 -4.40 -26.92
N ILE A 234 17.21 -4.32 -25.62
CA ILE A 234 16.26 -5.23 -24.93
C ILE A 234 14.87 -5.14 -25.54
N THR A 235 14.36 -3.92 -25.76
CA THR A 235 13.04 -3.71 -26.37
C THR A 235 12.98 -4.30 -27.78
N ASN A 236 14.05 -4.19 -28.56
CA ASN A 236 14.13 -4.78 -29.90
C ASN A 236 14.09 -6.32 -29.83
N VAL A 237 14.81 -6.95 -28.91
CA VAL A 237 14.76 -8.41 -28.67
C VAL A 237 13.34 -8.83 -28.28
N VAL A 238 12.75 -8.16 -27.27
CA VAL A 238 11.41 -8.47 -26.78
C VAL A 238 10.33 -8.24 -27.85
N SER A 239 10.49 -7.25 -28.74
CA SER A 239 9.54 -6.99 -29.82
C SER A 239 9.35 -8.17 -30.77
N ARG A 240 10.34 -9.06 -30.90
CA ARG A 240 10.34 -10.24 -31.78
C ARG A 240 9.77 -11.51 -31.13
N LEU A 241 9.47 -11.46 -29.83
CA LEU A 241 8.88 -12.58 -29.11
C LEU A 241 7.44 -12.82 -29.57
N ARG A 242 7.00 -14.09 -29.57
CA ARG A 242 5.68 -14.52 -30.04
C ARG A 242 4.84 -14.99 -28.87
N GLU A 243 3.61 -14.55 -28.83
CA GLU A 243 2.60 -15.00 -27.86
C GLU A 243 2.36 -16.51 -28.03
N ASP A 244 2.02 -17.17 -26.95
CA ASP A 244 1.80 -18.62 -26.82
C ASP A 244 3.01 -19.51 -27.12
N HIS A 245 4.17 -18.92 -27.46
CA HIS A 245 5.42 -19.63 -27.68
C HIS A 245 6.53 -19.08 -26.77
N ASP A 246 6.85 -17.80 -26.89
CA ASP A 246 7.94 -17.18 -26.16
C ASP A 246 7.43 -16.51 -24.85
N TYR A 247 6.15 -16.19 -24.79
CA TYR A 247 5.50 -15.65 -23.59
C TYR A 247 4.01 -15.99 -23.56
N VAL A 248 3.43 -15.95 -22.36
CA VAL A 248 2.00 -16.17 -22.13
C VAL A 248 1.38 -15.00 -21.37
N ILE A 249 0.16 -14.65 -21.73
CA ILE A 249 -0.66 -13.70 -20.99
C ILE A 249 -1.59 -14.51 -20.10
N ALA A 250 -1.69 -14.17 -18.80
CA ALA A 250 -2.59 -14.83 -17.89
C ALA A 250 -4.06 -14.64 -18.33
N GLU A 251 -4.96 -15.53 -17.90
CA GLU A 251 -6.38 -15.51 -18.27
C GLU A 251 -7.08 -14.19 -17.88
N ASP A 252 -6.58 -13.50 -16.84
CA ASP A 252 -7.08 -12.21 -16.39
C ASP A 252 -6.65 -11.03 -17.28
N GLY A 253 -5.75 -11.25 -18.24
CA GLY A 253 -5.21 -10.23 -19.14
C GLY A 253 -4.31 -9.18 -18.48
N ARG A 254 -3.93 -9.38 -17.22
CA ARG A 254 -3.18 -8.38 -16.43
C ARG A 254 -1.72 -8.73 -16.22
N THR A 255 -1.37 -9.99 -16.39
CA THR A 255 -0.03 -10.50 -16.15
C THR A 255 0.52 -11.14 -17.42
N VAL A 256 1.81 -10.94 -17.67
CA VAL A 256 2.53 -11.59 -18.77
C VAL A 256 3.82 -12.21 -18.22
N ALA A 257 4.16 -13.38 -18.69
CA ALA A 257 5.38 -14.09 -18.29
C ALA A 257 6.07 -14.72 -19.49
N LEU A 258 7.40 -14.76 -19.47
CA LEU A 258 8.16 -15.57 -20.44
C LEU A 258 7.89 -17.06 -20.20
N THR A 259 7.86 -17.81 -21.29
CA THR A 259 8.00 -19.26 -21.24
C THR A 259 9.48 -19.62 -21.07
N ASP A 260 9.79 -20.90 -20.79
CA ASP A 260 11.17 -21.36 -20.72
C ASP A 260 11.90 -21.13 -22.07
N GLU A 261 11.22 -21.42 -23.20
CA GLU A 261 11.77 -21.19 -24.53
C GLU A 261 11.97 -19.69 -24.81
N GLY A 262 11.07 -18.83 -24.32
CA GLY A 262 11.19 -17.39 -24.42
C GLY A 262 12.36 -16.85 -23.62
N ALA A 263 12.57 -17.36 -22.41
CA ALA A 263 13.70 -16.99 -21.56
C ALA A 263 15.02 -17.38 -22.22
N GLU A 264 15.17 -18.63 -22.69
CA GLU A 264 16.36 -19.10 -23.40
C GLU A 264 16.65 -18.29 -24.68
N ARG A 265 15.60 -17.87 -25.38
CA ARG A 265 15.73 -17.04 -26.56
C ARG A 265 16.25 -15.65 -26.23
N VAL A 266 15.70 -15.02 -25.20
CA VAL A 266 16.14 -13.69 -24.72
C VAL A 266 17.58 -13.76 -24.22
N GLU A 267 17.94 -14.77 -23.43
CA GLU A 267 19.30 -15.01 -22.95
C GLU A 267 20.31 -15.09 -24.10
N ARG A 268 19.98 -15.86 -25.10
CA ARG A 268 20.82 -16.03 -26.30
C ARG A 268 20.97 -14.76 -27.12
N GLU A 269 19.86 -14.00 -27.33
CA GLU A 269 19.90 -12.76 -28.12
C GLU A 269 20.59 -11.60 -27.35
N LEU A 270 20.51 -11.60 -26.02
CA LEU A 270 21.19 -10.61 -25.17
C LEU A 270 22.63 -11.03 -24.81
N GLY A 271 23.01 -12.29 -25.05
CA GLY A 271 24.34 -12.80 -24.70
C GLY A 271 24.58 -12.91 -23.20
N VAL A 272 23.55 -13.22 -22.43
CA VAL A 272 23.63 -13.46 -20.97
C VAL A 272 23.47 -14.95 -20.67
N ASP A 273 24.18 -15.46 -19.66
CA ASP A 273 24.15 -16.86 -19.30
C ASP A 273 22.81 -17.31 -18.72
N SER A 274 22.22 -16.48 -17.87
CA SER A 274 20.87 -16.67 -17.33
C SER A 274 20.24 -15.35 -16.88
N LEU A 275 18.97 -15.12 -17.25
CA LEU A 275 18.18 -14.00 -16.77
C LEU A 275 17.95 -14.05 -15.26
N TYR A 276 17.95 -15.25 -14.69
CA TYR A 276 17.65 -15.51 -13.27
C TYR A 276 18.90 -15.57 -12.38
N SER A 277 20.09 -15.27 -12.93
CA SER A 277 21.31 -15.16 -12.13
C SER A 277 21.26 -13.96 -11.17
N GLU A 278 22.04 -14.01 -10.07
CA GLU A 278 22.12 -12.92 -9.10
C GLU A 278 22.47 -11.57 -9.74
N ASP A 279 23.31 -11.57 -10.78
CA ASP A 279 23.75 -10.36 -11.49
C ASP A 279 22.65 -9.80 -12.42
N ASN A 280 21.78 -10.65 -12.97
CA ASN A 280 20.80 -10.27 -13.99
C ASN A 280 19.39 -10.06 -13.44
N ILE A 281 19.03 -10.70 -12.31
CA ILE A 281 17.67 -10.70 -11.76
C ILE A 281 17.20 -9.29 -11.40
N GLY A 282 18.08 -8.44 -10.88
CA GLY A 282 17.78 -7.05 -10.53
C GLY A 282 18.00 -6.04 -11.65
N THR A 283 18.49 -6.44 -12.80
CA THR A 283 18.92 -5.54 -13.89
C THR A 283 18.30 -5.93 -15.22
N VAL A 284 18.84 -6.96 -15.87
CA VAL A 284 18.41 -7.39 -17.21
C VAL A 284 16.99 -7.95 -17.19
N LEU A 285 16.68 -8.85 -16.26
CA LEU A 285 15.34 -9.46 -16.14
C LEU A 285 14.24 -8.41 -15.92
N VAL A 286 14.51 -7.39 -15.09
CA VAL A 286 13.54 -6.31 -14.85
C VAL A 286 13.26 -5.55 -16.14
N LYS A 287 14.29 -5.18 -16.90
CA LYS A 287 14.14 -4.48 -18.19
C LYS A 287 13.39 -5.35 -19.22
N VAL A 288 13.68 -6.65 -19.27
CA VAL A 288 12.97 -7.61 -20.14
C VAL A 288 11.49 -7.68 -19.74
N ASN A 289 11.18 -7.80 -18.48
CA ASN A 289 9.79 -7.85 -17.99
C ASN A 289 9.03 -6.53 -18.26
N LEU A 290 9.67 -5.37 -18.10
CA LEU A 290 9.06 -4.08 -18.44
C LEU A 290 8.80 -3.97 -19.95
N ALA A 291 9.75 -4.37 -20.79
CA ALA A 291 9.58 -4.38 -22.24
C ALA A 291 8.48 -5.37 -22.67
N LEU A 292 8.40 -6.54 -22.03
CA LEU A 292 7.37 -7.54 -22.29
C LEU A 292 5.99 -7.04 -21.86
N HIS A 293 5.88 -6.42 -20.69
CA HIS A 293 4.65 -5.78 -20.22
C HIS A 293 4.20 -4.67 -21.18
N ALA A 294 5.11 -3.79 -21.59
CA ALA A 294 4.82 -2.74 -22.55
C ALA A 294 4.33 -3.30 -23.89
N LYS A 295 4.93 -4.41 -24.36
CA LYS A 295 4.56 -5.07 -25.61
C LYS A 295 3.20 -5.76 -25.53
N ALA A 296 2.98 -6.57 -24.51
CA ALA A 296 1.86 -7.50 -24.44
C ALA A 296 0.59 -6.87 -23.87
N LEU A 297 0.72 -5.98 -22.88
CA LEU A 297 -0.42 -5.47 -22.12
C LEU A 297 -0.77 -4.01 -22.39
N LEU A 298 0.19 -3.20 -22.88
CA LEU A 298 -0.09 -1.79 -23.12
C LEU A 298 -0.41 -1.53 -24.61
N ILE A 299 -1.65 -1.17 -24.88
CA ILE A 299 -2.19 -0.97 -26.21
C ILE A 299 -2.33 0.53 -26.48
N ARG A 300 -1.79 0.98 -27.62
CA ARG A 300 -1.95 2.36 -28.09
C ARG A 300 -3.43 2.67 -28.31
N ASP A 301 -3.80 3.90 -28.08
CA ASP A 301 -5.17 4.46 -28.18
C ASP A 301 -6.16 3.88 -27.13
N ILE A 302 -5.70 2.96 -26.28
CA ILE A 302 -6.45 2.43 -25.13
C ILE A 302 -5.80 2.87 -23.82
N HIS A 303 -4.51 2.61 -23.65
CA HIS A 303 -3.77 2.90 -22.44
C HIS A 303 -2.95 4.20 -22.54
N TYR A 304 -2.58 4.59 -23.75
CA TYR A 304 -1.80 5.79 -24.02
C TYR A 304 -2.03 6.28 -25.46
N ILE A 305 -1.73 7.56 -25.67
CA ILE A 305 -1.67 8.18 -27.00
C ILE A 305 -0.28 8.79 -27.23
N ILE A 306 0.02 9.07 -28.50
CA ILE A 306 1.23 9.80 -28.89
C ILE A 306 0.77 11.13 -29.49
N THR A 307 1.15 12.23 -28.85
CA THR A 307 0.86 13.59 -29.30
C THR A 307 2.16 14.38 -29.35
N ASP A 308 2.45 14.99 -30.49
CA ASP A 308 3.68 15.79 -30.70
C ASP A 308 4.98 15.04 -30.38
N GLY A 309 5.03 13.73 -30.69
CA GLY A 309 6.17 12.86 -30.41
C GLY A 309 6.36 12.51 -28.94
N LYS A 310 5.38 12.80 -28.08
CA LYS A 310 5.42 12.49 -26.66
C LYS A 310 4.31 11.49 -26.29
N LEU A 311 4.67 10.59 -25.40
CA LEU A 311 3.74 9.62 -24.83
C LEU A 311 2.88 10.29 -23.75
N GLN A 312 1.56 10.12 -23.83
CA GLN A 312 0.62 10.60 -22.82
C GLN A 312 -0.31 9.45 -22.40
N LEU A 313 -0.50 9.30 -21.10
CA LEU A 313 -1.36 8.27 -20.51
C LEU A 313 -2.84 8.59 -20.69
N ILE A 314 -3.65 7.55 -20.88
CA ILE A 314 -5.10 7.62 -20.80
C ILE A 314 -5.52 7.10 -19.42
N ASP A 315 -6.20 7.93 -18.63
CA ASP A 315 -6.87 7.48 -17.41
C ASP A 315 -8.06 6.60 -17.79
N ALA A 316 -7.93 5.30 -17.57
CA ALA A 316 -8.95 4.30 -17.91
C ALA A 316 -10.29 4.57 -17.20
N SER A 317 -10.27 5.19 -16.02
CA SER A 317 -11.48 5.51 -15.26
C SER A 317 -12.25 6.70 -15.80
N ARG A 318 -11.57 7.62 -16.50
CA ARG A 318 -12.12 8.90 -16.98
C ARG A 318 -12.15 9.03 -18.49
N GLY A 319 -11.48 8.13 -19.22
CA GLY A 319 -11.36 8.19 -20.68
C GLY A 319 -10.70 9.47 -21.18
N ARG A 320 -9.86 10.12 -20.37
CA ARG A 320 -9.21 11.40 -20.69
C ARG A 320 -7.69 11.24 -20.55
N VAL A 321 -6.97 12.04 -21.33
CA VAL A 321 -5.53 12.16 -21.22
C VAL A 321 -5.19 12.72 -19.84
N ALA A 322 -4.28 12.04 -19.14
CA ALA A 322 -3.79 12.45 -17.83
C ALA A 322 -2.51 13.27 -18.01
N ASP A 323 -2.65 14.60 -18.14
CA ASP A 323 -1.54 15.52 -18.49
C ASP A 323 -0.36 15.55 -17.49
N LEU A 324 -0.54 14.98 -16.29
CA LEU A 324 0.48 14.99 -15.23
C LEU A 324 0.85 13.60 -14.71
N GLN A 325 0.24 12.53 -15.24
CA GLN A 325 0.58 11.17 -14.85
C GLN A 325 1.61 10.59 -15.82
N ARG A 326 2.63 9.95 -15.27
CA ARG A 326 3.60 9.13 -16.00
C ARG A 326 3.59 7.73 -15.44
N TRP A 327 3.84 6.75 -16.30
CA TRP A 327 4.20 5.43 -15.78
C TRP A 327 5.51 5.51 -14.99
N PRO A 328 5.74 4.57 -14.06
CA PRO A 328 7.05 4.41 -13.44
C PRO A 328 8.13 4.44 -14.53
N ASP A 329 9.21 5.14 -14.27
CA ASP A 329 10.20 5.54 -15.30
C ASP A 329 10.63 4.43 -16.24
N GLY A 330 10.86 3.21 -15.74
CA GLY A 330 11.26 2.08 -16.58
C GLY A 330 10.18 1.63 -17.57
N LEU A 331 8.90 1.72 -17.21
CA LEU A 331 7.78 1.33 -18.07
C LEU A 331 7.52 2.42 -19.13
N GLN A 332 7.66 3.69 -18.76
CA GLN A 332 7.61 4.81 -19.69
C GLN A 332 8.65 4.63 -20.80
N ALA A 333 9.90 4.40 -20.41
CA ALA A 333 11.01 4.16 -21.34
C ALA A 333 10.80 2.94 -22.23
N ALA A 334 10.21 1.86 -21.70
CA ALA A 334 9.90 0.65 -22.46
C ALA A 334 8.82 0.90 -23.52
N VAL A 335 7.79 1.71 -23.21
CA VAL A 335 6.75 2.06 -24.18
C VAL A 335 7.27 3.05 -25.23
N GLU A 336 8.07 4.05 -24.83
CA GLU A 336 8.73 4.96 -25.76
C GLU A 336 9.62 4.21 -26.75
N ALA A 337 10.42 3.26 -26.26
CA ALA A 337 11.25 2.39 -27.08
C ALA A 337 10.41 1.47 -27.99
N LYS A 338 9.27 0.94 -27.48
CA LYS A 338 8.31 0.16 -28.29
C LYS A 338 7.75 0.96 -29.46
N GLU A 339 7.45 2.21 -29.25
CA GLU A 339 6.87 3.12 -30.25
C GLU A 339 7.93 3.82 -31.13
N GLY A 340 9.22 3.52 -30.90
CA GLY A 340 10.31 4.15 -31.64
C GLY A 340 10.47 5.64 -31.37
N LEU A 341 9.99 6.11 -30.22
CA LEU A 341 10.16 7.49 -29.77
C LEU A 341 11.57 7.66 -29.16
N GLU A 342 12.00 8.91 -29.10
CA GLU A 342 13.19 9.25 -28.30
C GLU A 342 12.88 8.88 -26.85
N VAL A 343 13.65 7.91 -26.33
CA VAL A 343 13.48 7.47 -24.95
C VAL A 343 13.83 8.64 -24.05
N SER A 344 12.82 9.19 -23.38
CA SER A 344 13.03 10.23 -22.40
C SER A 344 14.09 9.72 -21.42
N GLU A 345 15.09 10.54 -21.08
CA GLU A 345 16.24 10.17 -20.26
C GLU A 345 15.81 9.49 -18.96
N GLY A 346 15.38 8.24 -19.12
CA GLY A 346 15.02 7.30 -18.08
C GLY A 346 16.27 6.55 -17.68
N GLY A 347 16.90 7.03 -16.65
CA GLY A 347 18.16 6.53 -16.18
C GLY A 347 18.13 5.06 -15.78
N ARG A 348 19.28 4.55 -15.45
CA ARG A 348 19.51 3.20 -14.90
C ARG A 348 18.49 2.90 -13.82
N ILE A 349 17.87 1.71 -13.89
CA ILE A 349 17.13 1.16 -12.75
C ILE A 349 18.11 1.06 -11.58
N LEU A 350 17.86 1.83 -10.55
CA LEU A 350 18.67 1.86 -9.34
C LEU A 350 18.26 0.76 -8.38
N ASP A 351 16.96 0.54 -8.27
CA ASP A 351 16.39 -0.45 -7.35
C ASP A 351 14.94 -0.78 -7.75
N THR A 352 14.43 -1.94 -7.32
CA THR A 352 13.06 -2.37 -7.56
C THR A 352 12.48 -3.05 -6.33
N ILE A 353 11.20 -2.85 -6.07
CA ILE A 353 10.45 -3.56 -5.03
C ILE A 353 9.04 -3.84 -5.53
N THR A 354 8.46 -4.98 -5.17
CA THR A 354 7.04 -5.23 -5.45
C THR A 354 6.16 -4.66 -4.34
N LEU A 355 4.91 -4.33 -4.65
CA LEU A 355 3.95 -3.88 -3.62
C LEU A 355 3.77 -4.92 -2.51
N GLN A 356 3.81 -6.21 -2.87
CA GLN A 356 3.82 -7.30 -1.89
C GLN A 356 5.03 -7.22 -0.96
N ALA A 357 6.23 -6.94 -1.47
CA ALA A 357 7.44 -6.85 -0.65
C ALA A 357 7.40 -5.65 0.29
N VAL A 358 6.82 -4.50 -0.13
CA VAL A 358 6.57 -3.35 0.75
C VAL A 358 5.68 -3.75 1.90
N SER A 359 4.55 -4.38 1.61
CA SER A 359 3.60 -4.86 2.62
C SER A 359 4.24 -5.88 3.55
N TYR A 360 5.04 -6.80 3.00
CA TYR A 360 5.73 -7.85 3.76
C TYR A 360 6.82 -7.29 4.70
N THR A 361 7.52 -6.24 4.30
CA THR A 361 8.51 -5.55 5.15
C THR A 361 7.84 -4.91 6.37
N HIS A 362 6.64 -4.38 6.19
CA HIS A 362 5.82 -3.83 7.27
C HIS A 362 5.24 -4.92 8.18
N LEU A 363 4.84 -6.07 7.61
CA LEU A 363 4.26 -7.21 8.35
C LEU A 363 5.32 -8.03 9.11
N ARG A 364 6.55 -8.16 8.60
CA ARG A 364 7.64 -8.91 9.23
C ARG A 364 8.20 -8.31 10.52
N ALA A 365 7.86 -7.08 10.85
CA ALA A 365 8.32 -6.47 12.09
C ALA A 365 7.88 -7.22 13.36
N HIS A 366 6.93 -8.16 13.27
CA HIS A 366 6.44 -8.97 14.37
C HIS A 366 7.09 -10.35 14.52
N GLU A 367 7.80 -10.88 13.51
CA GLU A 367 8.36 -12.26 13.58
C GLU A 367 9.77 -12.37 14.17
N THR A 368 10.46 -11.28 14.46
CA THR A 368 11.85 -11.32 14.94
C THR A 368 12.00 -11.24 16.46
N LYS A 369 10.99 -11.65 17.22
CA LYS A 369 11.11 -11.92 18.67
C LYS A 369 10.67 -13.36 18.96
N ALA A 370 11.51 -14.30 18.61
CA ALA A 370 11.59 -15.62 19.22
C ALA A 370 12.96 -15.76 19.86
#